data_e575fd17e97f8bf1baa8f36536759d13
#
_entry.id   e575fd17e97f8bf1baa8f36536759d13
#
_cell.length_a   1.000
_cell.length_b   1.000
_cell.length_c   1.000
_cell.angle_alpha   90.00
_cell.angle_beta   90.00
_cell.angle_gamma   90.00
#
_symmetry.space_group_name_H-M   'P 1'
#
loop_
_entity.id
_entity.type
_entity.pdbx_description
1 polymer ?
#
loop_
_entity_poly.entity_id
_entity_poly.type
_entity_poly.pdbx_seq_one_letter_code
_entity_poly.pdbx_strand_id
1 'polypeptide(L)'
;MKRMILTGLLAIGAGATCLIAQAPPPAQAKAPAPKSKAELEALQALQAAANDPDKTIAACENLITKFADTDFKGIALYMEADAYQRKGDFDHMVIFAERTLEVSPQDFRATLLLANYYATHTRENDLDREEKLGKAEKYANSVIEMMKTMPKPNPQITDEQWADAKKDTTAEGYNAIGLANLTRKKYDAAAASFKSAVDANSRPEPAYMVREASALQSAGKNDEAIALCDKVTAIPDVHPQIKSVAAAIRAAAVKAGGKAPGGEAK
;
A
#
# COMPACT_ATOMS: atom_id res chain seq x y z
N MET A 1 -0.75 52.89 -51.23
CA MET A 1 0.06 53.05 -52.48
C MET A 1 1.05 51.88 -52.53
N LYS A 2 1.09 51.23 -53.70
CA LYS A 2 2.10 50.26 -54.24
C LYS A 2 2.28 48.96 -53.45
N ARG A 3 1.78 47.79 -53.90
CA ARG A 3 2.10 46.95 -55.08
C ARG A 3 3.58 46.57 -55.17
N MET A 4 3.86 45.30 -55.06
CA MET A 4 4.48 44.39 -56.07
C MET A 4 4.82 43.06 -55.40
N ILE A 5 4.25 41.90 -55.76
CA ILE A 5 4.59 41.00 -56.90
C ILE A 5 6.07 40.57 -56.76
N LEU A 6 6.47 39.31 -56.72
CA LEU A 6 6.20 38.11 -57.51
C LEU A 6 7.19 37.00 -57.18
N THR A 7 6.79 35.80 -57.48
CA THR A 7 7.54 34.57 -57.86
C THR A 7 8.35 33.90 -56.77
N GLY A 8 8.07 32.71 -56.36
CA GLY A 8 7.86 31.50 -57.16
C GLY A 8 9.11 30.62 -57.16
N LEU A 9 9.13 29.53 -56.37
CA LEU A 9 9.86 28.30 -56.76
C LEU A 9 9.23 27.08 -56.10
N LEU A 10 8.74 26.19 -56.94
CA LEU A 10 8.32 24.84 -56.60
C LEU A 10 9.55 24.03 -56.16
N ALA A 11 9.54 23.45 -54.94
CA ALA A 11 10.43 22.37 -54.60
C ALA A 11 9.55 21.19 -54.14
N ILE A 12 9.44 20.20 -55.00
CA ILE A 12 8.84 18.92 -54.75
C ILE A 12 9.80 18.17 -53.84
N GLY A 13 9.50 18.17 -52.54
CA GLY A 13 10.16 17.30 -51.57
C GLY A 13 9.24 16.15 -51.24
N ALA A 14 9.56 14.94 -51.76
CA ALA A 14 8.90 13.70 -51.39
C ALA A 14 9.23 13.42 -49.91
N GLY A 15 8.39 13.87 -49.00
CA GLY A 15 8.42 13.48 -47.59
C GLY A 15 7.72 12.16 -47.46
N ALA A 16 8.49 11.08 -47.23
CA ALA A 16 7.97 9.82 -46.78
C ALA A 16 7.32 10.01 -45.42
N THR A 17 6.00 10.08 -45.35
CA THR A 17 5.22 9.97 -44.13
C THR A 17 5.38 8.54 -43.61
N CYS A 18 6.28 8.36 -42.65
CA CYS A 18 6.25 7.16 -41.79
C CYS A 18 4.90 7.17 -41.07
N LEU A 19 3.97 6.38 -41.56
CA LEU A 19 2.81 5.92 -40.81
C LEU A 19 3.36 5.11 -39.63
N ILE A 20 3.56 5.77 -38.50
CA ILE A 20 3.68 5.07 -37.22
C ILE A 20 2.31 4.44 -37.00
N ALA A 21 2.21 3.15 -37.29
CA ALA A 21 1.06 2.35 -36.92
C ALA A 21 0.95 2.45 -35.41
N GLN A 22 0.00 3.24 -34.92
CA GLN A 22 -0.38 3.22 -33.51
C GLN A 22 -0.83 1.81 -33.22
N ALA A 23 -0.11 1.12 -32.33
CA ALA A 23 -0.57 -0.15 -31.81
C ALA A 23 -2.00 0.05 -31.30
N PRO A 24 -2.93 -0.88 -31.60
CA PRO A 24 -4.28 -0.79 -31.06
C PRO A 24 -4.19 -0.67 -29.55
N PRO A 25 -5.03 0.17 -28.91
CA PRO A 25 -5.06 0.26 -27.45
C PRO A 25 -5.26 -1.17 -26.90
N PRO A 26 -4.57 -1.53 -25.81
CA PRO A 26 -4.72 -2.85 -25.21
C PRO A 26 -6.21 -3.09 -24.98
N ALA A 27 -6.71 -4.23 -25.48
CA ALA A 27 -8.11 -4.62 -25.35
C ALA A 27 -8.45 -4.51 -23.85
N GLN A 28 -9.38 -3.64 -23.49
CA GLN A 28 -9.85 -3.50 -22.12
C GLN A 28 -10.37 -4.89 -21.71
N ALA A 29 -9.73 -5.49 -20.71
CA ALA A 29 -10.18 -6.77 -20.20
C ALA A 29 -11.65 -6.63 -19.80
N LYS A 30 -12.49 -7.51 -20.33
CA LYS A 30 -13.92 -7.50 -20.06
C LYS A 30 -14.11 -7.64 -18.55
N ALA A 31 -14.91 -6.76 -17.96
CA ALA A 31 -15.20 -6.82 -16.53
C ALA A 31 -15.75 -8.22 -16.16
N PRO A 32 -15.35 -8.79 -15.00
CA PRO A 32 -15.89 -10.06 -14.55
C PRO A 32 -17.42 -10.04 -14.50
N ALA A 33 -18.04 -11.08 -15.03
CA ALA A 33 -19.49 -11.20 -15.02
C ALA A 33 -19.91 -12.64 -14.66
N PRO A 34 -20.99 -12.84 -13.87
CA PRO A 34 -21.45 -14.17 -13.55
C PRO A 34 -21.91 -14.90 -14.82
N LYS A 35 -21.49 -16.14 -14.99
CA LYS A 35 -21.77 -16.97 -16.16
C LYS A 35 -23.10 -17.68 -16.07
N SER A 36 -23.74 -17.69 -14.88
CA SER A 36 -25.04 -18.33 -14.65
C SER A 36 -25.80 -17.64 -13.51
N LYS A 37 -27.11 -17.89 -13.44
CA LYS A 37 -27.94 -17.45 -12.34
C LYS A 37 -27.47 -18.03 -10.99
N ALA A 38 -27.07 -19.30 -10.99
CA ALA A 38 -26.56 -19.95 -9.77
C ALA A 38 -25.25 -19.34 -9.29
N GLU A 39 -24.36 -18.93 -10.20
CA GLU A 39 -23.15 -18.19 -9.84
C GLU A 39 -23.45 -16.81 -9.29
N LEU A 40 -24.42 -16.09 -9.89
CA LEU A 40 -24.87 -14.81 -9.35
C LEU A 40 -25.43 -14.94 -7.91
N GLU A 41 -26.22 -15.98 -7.65
CA GLU A 41 -26.75 -16.27 -6.30
C GLU A 41 -25.62 -16.58 -5.32
N ALA A 42 -24.57 -17.32 -5.74
CA ALA A 42 -23.40 -17.58 -4.91
C ALA A 42 -22.58 -16.30 -4.60
N LEU A 43 -22.44 -15.40 -5.58
CA LEU A 43 -21.80 -14.09 -5.38
C LEU A 43 -22.60 -13.19 -4.42
N GLN A 44 -23.93 -13.20 -4.53
CA GLN A 44 -24.79 -12.48 -3.60
C GLN A 44 -24.69 -13.03 -2.18
N ALA A 45 -24.62 -14.37 -2.03
CA ALA A 45 -24.39 -15.01 -0.74
C ALA A 45 -23.04 -14.63 -0.13
N LEU A 46 -21.98 -14.58 -0.96
CA LEU A 46 -20.66 -14.11 -0.54
C LEU A 46 -20.71 -12.65 -0.07
N GLN A 47 -21.38 -11.77 -0.80
CA GLN A 47 -21.53 -10.37 -0.40
C GLN A 47 -22.30 -10.23 0.92
N ALA A 48 -23.36 -11.01 1.11
CA ALA A 48 -24.14 -11.02 2.36
C ALA A 48 -23.33 -11.55 3.56
N ALA A 49 -22.36 -12.43 3.32
CA ALA A 49 -21.49 -13.03 4.33
C ALA A 49 -20.33 -12.12 4.78
N ALA A 50 -20.05 -11.02 4.08
CA ALA A 50 -18.79 -10.24 4.18
C ALA A 50 -18.47 -9.74 5.61
N ASN A 51 -19.46 -9.58 6.48
CA ASN A 51 -19.25 -9.12 7.86
C ASN A 51 -18.95 -10.26 8.87
N ASP A 52 -19.11 -11.51 8.46
CA ASP A 52 -18.91 -12.70 9.29
C ASP A 52 -17.79 -13.56 8.67
N PRO A 53 -16.60 -13.65 9.31
CA PRO A 53 -15.47 -14.35 8.72
C PRO A 53 -15.75 -15.81 8.40
N ASP A 54 -16.45 -16.55 9.28
CA ASP A 54 -16.73 -17.98 9.05
C ASP A 54 -17.68 -18.16 7.86
N LYS A 55 -18.71 -17.32 7.76
CA LYS A 55 -19.63 -17.33 6.61
C LYS A 55 -18.93 -16.88 5.32
N THR A 56 -18.00 -15.93 5.41
CA THR A 56 -17.21 -15.49 4.24
C THR A 56 -16.38 -16.65 3.71
N ILE A 57 -15.65 -17.36 4.56
CA ILE A 57 -14.85 -18.53 4.18
C ILE A 57 -15.73 -19.58 3.50
N ALA A 58 -16.83 -19.99 4.16
CA ALA A 58 -17.74 -20.99 3.59
C ALA A 58 -18.35 -20.56 2.23
N ALA A 59 -18.67 -19.29 2.07
CA ALA A 59 -19.21 -18.76 0.81
C ALA A 59 -18.14 -18.71 -0.30
N CYS A 60 -16.89 -18.36 0.03
CA CYS A 60 -15.77 -18.40 -0.90
C CYS A 60 -15.47 -19.82 -1.38
N GLU A 61 -15.34 -20.77 -0.46
CA GLU A 61 -15.15 -22.19 -0.78
C GLU A 61 -16.27 -22.74 -1.66
N ASN A 62 -17.53 -22.43 -1.34
CA ASN A 62 -18.68 -22.82 -2.14
C ASN A 62 -18.63 -22.25 -3.57
N LEU A 63 -18.27 -20.95 -3.72
CA LEU A 63 -18.13 -20.33 -5.03
C LEU A 63 -17.03 -21.01 -5.86
N ILE A 64 -15.83 -21.16 -5.28
CA ILE A 64 -14.67 -21.72 -5.98
C ILE A 64 -14.89 -23.20 -6.34
N THR A 65 -15.53 -23.96 -5.44
CA THR A 65 -15.78 -25.39 -5.64
C THR A 65 -16.85 -25.64 -6.71
N LYS A 66 -17.95 -24.88 -6.66
CA LYS A 66 -19.08 -25.07 -7.61
C LYS A 66 -18.82 -24.46 -8.98
N PHE A 67 -18.02 -23.40 -9.06
CA PHE A 67 -17.75 -22.65 -10.29
C PHE A 67 -16.24 -22.53 -10.49
N ALA A 68 -15.60 -23.66 -10.83
CA ALA A 68 -14.14 -23.75 -10.96
C ALA A 68 -13.53 -22.77 -11.98
N ASP A 69 -14.33 -22.39 -13.01
CA ASP A 69 -13.97 -21.45 -14.07
C ASP A 69 -14.48 -20.02 -13.84
N THR A 70 -14.90 -19.70 -12.62
CA THR A 70 -15.40 -18.36 -12.29
C THR A 70 -14.34 -17.28 -12.50
N ASP A 71 -14.75 -16.16 -13.10
CA ASP A 71 -13.91 -14.96 -13.25
C ASP A 71 -13.67 -14.26 -11.89
N PHE A 72 -14.42 -14.63 -10.85
CA PHE A 72 -14.32 -14.07 -9.50
C PHE A 72 -13.38 -14.83 -8.56
N LYS A 73 -12.65 -15.83 -9.06
CA LYS A 73 -11.79 -16.69 -8.24
C LYS A 73 -10.76 -15.89 -7.45
N GLY A 74 -10.09 -14.91 -8.07
CA GLY A 74 -9.10 -14.06 -7.39
C GLY A 74 -9.72 -13.24 -6.27
N ILE A 75 -10.91 -12.66 -6.50
CA ILE A 75 -11.65 -11.90 -5.49
C ILE A 75 -12.07 -12.80 -4.33
N ALA A 76 -12.56 -13.99 -4.60
CA ALA A 76 -12.99 -14.94 -3.56
C ALA A 76 -11.79 -15.39 -2.70
N LEU A 77 -10.67 -15.74 -3.31
CA LEU A 77 -9.45 -16.12 -2.59
C LEU A 77 -8.94 -14.96 -1.69
N TYR A 78 -8.97 -13.72 -2.18
CA TYR A 78 -8.60 -12.57 -1.36
C TYR A 78 -9.56 -12.37 -0.18
N MET A 79 -10.87 -12.46 -0.41
CA MET A 79 -11.87 -12.34 0.67
C MET A 79 -11.71 -13.44 1.71
N GLU A 80 -11.30 -14.63 1.31
CA GLU A 80 -10.99 -15.73 2.20
C GLU A 80 -9.74 -15.44 3.04
N ALA A 81 -8.68 -14.91 2.41
CA ALA A 81 -7.48 -14.45 3.12
C ALA A 81 -7.80 -13.36 4.15
N ASP A 82 -8.59 -12.34 3.78
CA ASP A 82 -9.05 -11.29 4.69
C ASP A 82 -9.89 -11.85 5.86
N ALA A 83 -10.76 -12.81 5.58
CA ALA A 83 -11.56 -13.46 6.62
C ALA A 83 -10.67 -14.24 7.62
N TYR A 84 -9.65 -14.96 7.15
CA TYR A 84 -8.67 -15.61 8.02
C TYR A 84 -7.85 -14.60 8.82
N GLN A 85 -7.45 -13.46 8.24
CA GLN A 85 -6.81 -12.37 8.97
C GLN A 85 -7.67 -11.88 10.12
N ARG A 86 -8.97 -11.63 9.88
CA ARG A 86 -9.92 -11.18 10.92
C ARG A 86 -10.13 -12.21 12.03
N LYS A 87 -9.94 -13.49 11.74
CA LYS A 87 -9.94 -14.58 12.74
C LYS A 87 -8.61 -14.70 13.50
N GLY A 88 -7.54 -14.06 13.05
CA GLY A 88 -6.19 -14.25 13.57
C GLY A 88 -5.54 -15.56 13.14
N ASP A 89 -6.10 -16.24 12.16
CA ASP A 89 -5.54 -17.45 11.55
C ASP A 89 -4.59 -17.06 10.42
N PHE A 90 -3.40 -16.68 10.80
CA PHE A 90 -2.42 -16.12 9.87
C PHE A 90 -1.81 -17.17 8.93
N ASP A 91 -1.78 -18.44 9.30
CA ASP A 91 -1.26 -19.51 8.45
C ASP A 91 -2.15 -19.67 7.20
N HIS A 92 -3.46 -19.78 7.40
CA HIS A 92 -4.40 -19.82 6.30
C HIS A 92 -4.45 -18.50 5.54
N MET A 93 -4.39 -17.37 6.24
CA MET A 93 -4.33 -16.04 5.58
C MET A 93 -3.19 -15.97 4.57
N VAL A 94 -1.97 -16.40 4.92
CA VAL A 94 -0.83 -16.41 4.00
C VAL A 94 -1.09 -17.32 2.81
N ILE A 95 -1.57 -18.54 3.04
CA ILE A 95 -1.88 -19.51 1.98
C ILE A 95 -2.86 -18.91 0.96
N PHE A 96 -3.95 -18.33 1.43
CA PHE A 96 -4.99 -17.79 0.55
C PHE A 96 -4.57 -16.49 -0.12
N ALA A 97 -3.77 -15.66 0.53
CA ALA A 97 -3.20 -14.46 -0.09
C ALA A 97 -2.19 -14.84 -1.21
N GLU A 98 -1.34 -15.83 -0.99
CA GLU A 98 -0.42 -16.34 -2.04
C GLU A 98 -1.20 -16.96 -3.20
N ARG A 99 -2.22 -17.78 -2.93
CA ARG A 99 -3.13 -18.31 -3.97
C ARG A 99 -3.85 -17.21 -4.74
N THR A 100 -4.19 -16.10 -4.08
CA THR A 100 -4.73 -14.93 -4.78
C THR A 100 -3.73 -14.40 -5.80
N LEU A 101 -2.45 -14.29 -5.46
CA LEU A 101 -1.42 -13.79 -6.36
C LEU A 101 -1.07 -14.79 -7.49
N GLU A 102 -1.27 -16.10 -7.28
CA GLU A 102 -1.16 -17.10 -8.37
C GLU A 102 -2.21 -16.88 -9.47
N VAL A 103 -3.43 -16.51 -9.08
CA VAL A 103 -4.56 -16.26 -10.01
C VAL A 103 -4.57 -14.81 -10.52
N SER A 104 -4.23 -13.87 -9.66
CA SER A 104 -4.25 -12.43 -9.90
C SER A 104 -2.94 -11.79 -9.45
N PRO A 105 -1.85 -11.88 -10.23
CA PRO A 105 -0.52 -11.42 -9.81
C PRO A 105 -0.42 -9.93 -9.48
N GLN A 106 -1.40 -9.13 -9.91
CA GLN A 106 -1.47 -7.69 -9.65
C GLN A 106 -2.55 -7.33 -8.60
N ASP A 107 -2.99 -8.27 -7.79
CA ASP A 107 -3.89 -7.93 -6.68
C ASP A 107 -3.10 -7.23 -5.56
N PHE A 108 -3.17 -5.90 -5.57
CA PHE A 108 -2.43 -5.06 -4.62
C PHE A 108 -2.86 -5.31 -3.16
N ARG A 109 -4.11 -5.74 -2.94
CA ARG A 109 -4.65 -5.99 -1.59
C ARG A 109 -3.99 -7.22 -0.98
N ALA A 110 -3.92 -8.33 -1.73
CA ALA A 110 -3.21 -9.53 -1.30
C ALA A 110 -1.71 -9.26 -1.13
N THR A 111 -1.11 -8.47 -2.03
CA THR A 111 0.29 -8.08 -1.94
C THR A 111 0.56 -7.26 -0.68
N LEU A 112 -0.28 -6.27 -0.37
CA LEU A 112 -0.16 -5.45 0.83
C LEU A 112 -0.41 -6.25 2.11
N LEU A 113 -1.38 -7.16 2.08
CA LEU A 113 -1.69 -8.05 3.19
C LEU A 113 -0.46 -8.88 3.59
N LEU A 114 0.22 -9.48 2.61
CA LEU A 114 1.46 -10.25 2.83
C LEU A 114 2.61 -9.34 3.29
N ALA A 115 2.77 -8.15 2.71
CA ALA A 115 3.78 -7.19 3.15
C ALA A 115 3.63 -6.84 4.64
N ASN A 116 2.41 -6.47 5.04
CA ASN A 116 2.09 -6.11 6.41
C ASN A 116 2.24 -7.30 7.37
N TYR A 117 1.80 -8.48 6.97
CA TYR A 117 1.95 -9.69 7.78
C TYR A 117 3.42 -9.98 8.08
N TYR A 118 4.25 -10.11 7.05
CA TYR A 118 5.67 -10.42 7.24
C TYR A 118 6.43 -9.33 8.00
N ALA A 119 6.05 -8.06 7.80
CA ALA A 119 6.67 -6.94 8.52
C ALA A 119 6.31 -6.91 10.02
N THR A 120 5.09 -7.32 10.39
CA THR A 120 4.59 -7.20 11.76
C THR A 120 4.72 -8.48 12.58
N HIS A 121 4.76 -9.66 11.95
CA HIS A 121 4.82 -10.95 12.62
C HIS A 121 6.21 -11.58 12.62
N THR A 122 7.20 -10.97 11.97
CA THR A 122 8.59 -11.42 12.05
C THR A 122 9.27 -10.86 13.28
N ARG A 123 9.79 -11.74 14.11
CA ARG A 123 10.49 -11.38 15.36
C ARG A 123 12.02 -11.39 15.16
N GLU A 124 12.71 -10.68 16.03
CA GLU A 124 14.18 -10.58 16.00
C GLU A 124 14.88 -11.96 16.09
N ASN A 125 14.29 -12.89 16.83
CA ASN A 125 14.87 -14.22 17.10
C ASN A 125 14.32 -15.32 16.19
N ASP A 126 13.51 -15.02 15.18
CA ASP A 126 13.02 -16.02 14.23
C ASP A 126 14.20 -16.57 13.40
N LEU A 127 14.28 -17.89 13.24
CA LEU A 127 15.35 -18.54 12.47
C LEU A 127 15.31 -18.13 10.98
N ASP A 128 14.11 -17.91 10.45
CA ASP A 128 13.84 -17.49 9.06
C ASP A 128 13.60 -15.97 8.92
N ARG A 129 14.08 -15.19 9.93
CA ARG A 129 13.85 -13.74 10.02
C ARG A 129 14.19 -13.02 8.72
N GLU A 130 15.38 -13.23 8.18
CA GLU A 130 15.82 -12.48 6.98
C GLU A 130 15.02 -12.87 5.73
N GLU A 131 14.59 -14.11 5.61
CA GLU A 131 13.70 -14.54 4.53
C GLU A 131 12.35 -13.83 4.64
N LYS A 132 11.72 -13.85 5.82
CA LYS A 132 10.44 -13.20 6.09
C LYS A 132 10.51 -11.68 5.87
N LEU A 133 11.54 -11.01 6.40
CA LEU A 133 11.73 -9.58 6.19
C LEU A 133 12.02 -9.24 4.73
N GLY A 134 12.72 -10.11 4.00
CA GLY A 134 12.90 -10.00 2.56
C GLY A 134 11.58 -10.11 1.79
N LYS A 135 10.67 -11.02 2.21
CA LYS A 135 9.31 -11.11 1.67
C LYS A 135 8.52 -9.84 1.95
N ALA A 136 8.58 -9.30 3.17
CA ALA A 136 7.93 -8.04 3.52
C ALA A 136 8.35 -6.90 2.58
N GLU A 137 9.66 -6.71 2.40
CA GLU A 137 10.20 -5.68 1.50
C GLU A 137 9.82 -5.91 0.03
N LYS A 138 9.89 -7.15 -0.44
CA LYS A 138 9.51 -7.51 -1.81
C LYS A 138 8.06 -7.15 -2.10
N TYR A 139 7.14 -7.58 -1.24
CA TYR A 139 5.72 -7.30 -1.40
C TYR A 139 5.41 -5.81 -1.23
N ALA A 140 6.03 -5.13 -0.27
CA ALA A 140 5.87 -3.70 -0.06
C ALA A 140 6.33 -2.88 -1.28
N ASN A 141 7.51 -3.17 -1.82
CA ASN A 141 7.99 -2.52 -3.04
C ASN A 141 7.09 -2.82 -4.23
N SER A 142 6.59 -4.06 -4.36
CA SER A 142 5.66 -4.43 -5.43
C SER A 142 4.38 -3.59 -5.37
N VAL A 143 3.79 -3.40 -4.18
CA VAL A 143 2.59 -2.58 -4.02
C VAL A 143 2.85 -1.11 -4.34
N ILE A 144 3.98 -0.56 -3.89
CA ILE A 144 4.37 0.82 -4.19
C ILE A 144 4.47 1.04 -5.71
N GLU A 145 5.09 0.10 -6.43
CA GLU A 145 5.20 0.18 -7.89
C GLU A 145 3.84 0.03 -8.57
N MET A 146 3.00 -0.91 -8.12
CA MET A 146 1.63 -1.07 -8.65
C MET A 146 0.82 0.23 -8.54
N MET A 147 0.92 0.94 -7.41
CA MET A 147 0.14 2.17 -7.19
C MET A 147 0.51 3.31 -8.14
N LYS A 148 1.69 3.30 -8.74
CA LYS A 148 2.08 4.34 -9.73
C LYS A 148 1.20 4.33 -10.97
N THR A 149 0.84 3.15 -11.44
CA THR A 149 0.18 2.96 -12.75
C THR A 149 -1.19 2.29 -12.66
N MET A 150 -1.60 1.79 -11.49
CA MET A 150 -2.84 1.05 -11.34
C MET A 150 -4.05 1.89 -11.73
N PRO A 151 -4.88 1.40 -12.67
CA PRO A 151 -6.10 2.08 -13.07
C PRO A 151 -7.15 2.00 -11.95
N LYS A 152 -8.11 2.90 -12.00
CA LYS A 152 -9.25 2.91 -11.07
C LYS A 152 -10.05 1.60 -11.20
N PRO A 153 -10.25 0.85 -10.11
CA PRO A 153 -10.85 -0.48 -10.17
C PRO A 153 -12.38 -0.45 -10.39
N ASN A 154 -13.01 0.68 -10.06
CA ASN A 154 -14.46 0.84 -10.16
C ASN A 154 -14.79 2.26 -10.65
N PRO A 155 -15.61 2.42 -11.71
CA PRO A 155 -16.07 3.73 -12.20
C PRO A 155 -16.83 4.57 -11.16
N GLN A 156 -17.42 3.94 -10.15
CA GLN A 156 -18.15 4.65 -9.08
C GLN A 156 -17.24 5.37 -8.08
N ILE A 157 -15.97 4.99 -7.99
CA ILE A 157 -14.97 5.68 -7.18
C ILE A 157 -14.57 6.96 -7.92
N THR A 158 -14.56 8.11 -7.23
CA THR A 158 -14.07 9.36 -7.85
C THR A 158 -12.56 9.32 -8.09
N ASP A 159 -12.05 10.15 -9.00
CA ASP A 159 -10.63 10.20 -9.29
C ASP A 159 -9.83 10.68 -8.06
N GLU A 160 -10.39 11.60 -7.27
CA GLU A 160 -9.82 12.07 -6.01
C GLU A 160 -9.75 10.95 -4.97
N GLN A 161 -10.86 10.23 -4.75
CA GLN A 161 -10.87 9.08 -3.84
C GLN A 161 -9.85 8.01 -4.22
N TRP A 162 -9.72 7.75 -5.55
CA TRP A 162 -8.72 6.79 -6.01
C TRP A 162 -7.30 7.30 -5.88
N ALA A 163 -7.06 8.59 -6.12
CA ALA A 163 -5.76 9.21 -5.89
C ALA A 163 -5.35 9.13 -4.42
N ASP A 164 -6.27 9.40 -3.49
CA ASP A 164 -6.01 9.29 -2.06
C ASP A 164 -5.79 7.82 -1.64
N ALA A 165 -6.61 6.90 -2.11
CA ALA A 165 -6.41 5.46 -1.85
C ALA A 165 -5.04 4.96 -2.32
N LYS A 166 -4.55 5.44 -3.48
CA LYS A 166 -3.20 5.11 -3.96
C LYS A 166 -2.10 5.67 -3.05
N LYS A 167 -2.26 6.90 -2.57
CA LYS A 167 -1.32 7.50 -1.61
C LYS A 167 -1.27 6.70 -0.32
N ASP A 168 -2.43 6.40 0.26
CA ASP A 168 -2.54 5.67 1.52
C ASP A 168 -1.96 4.25 1.39
N THR A 169 -2.27 3.54 0.29
CA THR A 169 -1.69 2.22 0.00
C THR A 169 -0.16 2.29 -0.17
N THR A 170 0.34 3.34 -0.82
CA THR A 170 1.79 3.58 -0.96
C THR A 170 2.43 3.83 0.40
N ALA A 171 1.80 4.61 1.26
CA ALA A 171 2.25 4.88 2.62
C ALA A 171 2.31 3.60 3.46
N GLU A 172 1.31 2.72 3.35
CA GLU A 172 1.34 1.40 4.01
C GLU A 172 2.50 0.53 3.53
N GLY A 173 2.82 0.56 2.23
CA GLY A 173 4.01 -0.11 1.69
C GLY A 173 5.31 0.40 2.33
N TYR A 174 5.51 1.72 2.40
CA TYR A 174 6.66 2.31 3.07
C TYR A 174 6.70 1.99 4.57
N ASN A 175 5.55 1.97 5.23
CA ASN A 175 5.45 1.58 6.62
C ASN A 175 5.90 0.13 6.84
N ALA A 176 5.52 -0.81 5.97
CA ALA A 176 5.98 -2.20 6.05
C ALA A 176 7.51 -2.32 5.90
N ILE A 177 8.11 -1.55 4.96
CA ILE A 177 9.58 -1.48 4.82
C ILE A 177 10.22 -0.90 6.09
N GLY A 178 9.61 0.14 6.68
CA GLY A 178 10.08 0.74 7.92
C GLY A 178 10.10 -0.26 9.08
N LEU A 179 9.04 -1.05 9.23
CA LEU A 179 8.94 -2.10 10.25
C LEU A 179 9.99 -3.20 10.03
N ALA A 180 10.20 -3.64 8.79
CA ALA A 180 11.21 -4.62 8.46
C ALA A 180 12.63 -4.11 8.82
N ASN A 181 12.94 -2.86 8.51
CA ASN A 181 14.21 -2.23 8.88
C ASN A 181 14.35 -2.05 10.40
N LEU A 182 13.27 -1.74 11.10
CA LEU A 182 13.26 -1.64 12.56
C LEU A 182 13.61 -2.98 13.22
N THR A 183 13.01 -4.08 12.74
CA THR A 183 13.31 -5.45 13.22
C THR A 183 14.76 -5.86 12.95
N ARG A 184 15.38 -5.34 11.88
CA ARG A 184 16.81 -5.51 11.58
C ARG A 184 17.72 -4.56 12.37
N LYS A 185 17.15 -3.67 13.19
CA LYS A 185 17.87 -2.58 13.88
C LYS A 185 18.60 -1.61 12.94
N LYS A 186 18.14 -1.51 11.70
CA LYS A 186 18.60 -0.50 10.72
C LYS A 186 17.84 0.80 10.93
N TYR A 187 18.09 1.46 12.06
CA TYR A 187 17.25 2.54 12.55
C TYR A 187 17.18 3.76 11.62
N ASP A 188 18.29 4.14 10.98
CA ASP A 188 18.29 5.23 9.99
C ASP A 188 17.41 4.88 8.77
N ALA A 189 17.52 3.65 8.27
CA ALA A 189 16.70 3.18 7.16
C ALA A 189 15.21 3.07 7.56
N ALA A 190 14.93 2.65 8.80
CA ALA A 190 13.59 2.61 9.34
C ALA A 190 12.98 4.02 9.42
N ALA A 191 13.71 4.99 9.96
CA ALA A 191 13.27 6.38 10.03
C ALA A 191 13.00 6.96 8.63
N ALA A 192 13.89 6.72 7.67
CA ALA A 192 13.70 7.17 6.29
C ALA A 192 12.45 6.55 5.65
N SER A 193 12.19 5.26 5.89
CA SER A 193 11.01 4.57 5.37
C SER A 193 9.71 5.09 6.01
N PHE A 194 9.70 5.30 7.33
CA PHE A 194 8.54 5.88 8.00
C PHE A 194 8.29 7.34 7.58
N LYS A 195 9.36 8.12 7.36
CA LYS A 195 9.22 9.45 6.77
C LYS A 195 8.57 9.39 5.39
N SER A 196 8.98 8.44 4.55
CA SER A 196 8.35 8.23 3.23
C SER A 196 6.88 7.85 3.38
N ALA A 197 6.50 7.07 4.40
CA ALA A 197 5.11 6.76 4.69
C ALA A 197 4.31 8.02 5.10
N VAL A 198 4.87 8.88 5.95
CA VAL A 198 4.26 10.17 6.34
C VAL A 198 4.06 11.07 5.12
N ASP A 199 5.09 11.20 4.27
CA ASP A 199 5.08 12.08 3.11
C ASP A 199 4.13 11.58 2.00
N ALA A 200 3.97 10.24 1.88
CA ALA A 200 3.12 9.64 0.84
C ALA A 200 1.62 9.65 1.21
N ASN A 201 1.27 9.67 2.48
CA ASN A 201 -0.12 9.52 2.93
C ASN A 201 -0.99 10.70 2.48
N SER A 202 -2.28 10.43 2.22
CA SER A 202 -3.22 11.46 1.76
C SER A 202 -3.53 12.50 2.83
N ARG A 203 -3.44 12.11 4.09
CA ARG A 203 -3.71 12.93 5.29
C ARG A 203 -2.65 12.67 6.35
N PRO A 204 -2.42 13.60 7.28
CA PRO A 204 -1.51 13.35 8.39
C PRO A 204 -1.89 12.07 9.14
N GLU A 205 -0.94 11.13 9.26
CA GLU A 205 -1.12 9.88 10.00
C GLU A 205 -0.16 9.85 11.20
N PRO A 206 -0.66 10.22 12.39
CA PRO A 206 0.18 10.33 13.58
C PRO A 206 0.89 9.04 13.97
N ALA A 207 0.35 7.87 13.62
CA ALA A 207 0.99 6.59 13.92
C ALA A 207 2.30 6.42 13.14
N TYR A 208 2.36 6.86 11.88
CA TYR A 208 3.61 6.83 11.10
C TYR A 208 4.65 7.81 11.66
N MET A 209 4.21 9.01 12.06
CA MET A 209 5.09 10.00 12.67
C MET A 209 5.70 9.49 13.98
N VAL A 210 4.92 8.79 14.81
CA VAL A 210 5.43 8.18 16.05
C VAL A 210 6.43 7.08 15.79
N ARG A 211 6.22 6.26 14.74
CA ARG A 211 7.18 5.23 14.32
C ARG A 211 8.47 5.85 13.81
N GLU A 212 8.39 6.92 13.02
CA GLU A 212 9.55 7.70 12.58
C GLU A 212 10.31 8.26 13.78
N ALA A 213 9.63 8.90 14.74
CA ALA A 213 10.24 9.43 15.95
C ALA A 213 10.94 8.34 16.78
N SER A 214 10.33 7.16 16.91
CA SER A 214 10.92 6.00 17.60
C SER A 214 12.17 5.51 16.91
N ALA A 215 12.18 5.44 15.58
CA ALA A 215 13.34 5.04 14.81
C ALA A 215 14.47 6.08 14.91
N LEU A 216 14.15 7.38 14.83
CA LEU A 216 15.11 8.48 15.04
C LEU A 216 15.76 8.42 16.42
N GLN A 217 14.95 8.23 17.48
CA GLN A 217 15.44 8.10 18.85
C GLN A 217 16.39 6.89 18.97
N SER A 218 16.03 5.75 18.37
CA SER A 218 16.86 4.54 18.34
C SER A 218 18.15 4.71 17.53
N ALA A 219 18.15 5.60 16.52
CA ALA A 219 19.34 6.01 15.75
C ALA A 219 20.22 7.04 16.47
N GLY A 220 19.82 7.51 17.66
CA GLY A 220 20.53 8.56 18.40
C GLY A 220 20.24 9.99 17.91
N LYS A 221 19.31 10.17 16.97
CA LYS A 221 18.87 11.48 16.44
C LYS A 221 17.81 12.10 17.35
N ASN A 222 18.22 12.35 18.58
CA ASN A 222 17.31 12.70 19.66
C ASN A 222 16.59 14.03 19.44
N ASP A 223 17.26 15.04 18.88
CA ASP A 223 16.67 16.36 18.62
C ASP A 223 15.54 16.27 17.58
N GLU A 224 15.77 15.49 16.49
CA GLU A 224 14.76 15.25 15.46
C GLU A 224 13.56 14.46 16.03
N ALA A 225 13.83 13.44 16.86
CA ALA A 225 12.78 12.66 17.52
C ALA A 225 11.91 13.54 18.43
N ILE A 226 12.51 14.44 19.23
CA ILE A 226 11.78 15.40 20.09
C ILE A 226 10.91 16.31 19.24
N ALA A 227 11.48 16.93 18.19
CA ALA A 227 10.75 17.84 17.32
C ALA A 227 9.53 17.17 16.67
N LEU A 228 9.67 15.90 16.27
CA LEU A 228 8.59 15.13 15.67
C LEU A 228 7.51 14.74 16.71
N CYS A 229 7.90 14.35 17.92
CA CYS A 229 6.96 14.09 19.02
C CYS A 229 6.15 15.35 19.38
N ASP A 230 6.80 16.53 19.41
CA ASP A 230 6.13 17.80 19.65
C ASP A 230 5.09 18.11 18.56
N LYS A 231 5.42 17.85 17.28
CA LYS A 231 4.44 17.94 16.18
C LYS A 231 3.26 17.00 16.36
N VAL A 232 3.49 15.74 16.72
CA VAL A 232 2.42 14.75 16.94
C VAL A 232 1.48 15.22 18.06
N THR A 233 2.02 15.70 19.17
CA THR A 233 1.20 16.14 20.30
C THR A 233 0.41 17.41 20.04
N ALA A 234 0.84 18.23 19.09
CA ALA A 234 0.16 19.44 18.63
C ALA A 234 -0.99 19.17 17.66
N ILE A 235 -1.10 17.98 17.07
CA ILE A 235 -2.21 17.62 16.17
C ILE A 235 -3.50 17.56 16.99
N PRO A 236 -4.57 18.28 16.60
CA PRO A 236 -5.88 18.17 17.26
C PRO A 236 -6.42 16.74 17.21
N ASP A 237 -7.13 16.31 18.23
CA ASP A 237 -7.88 15.04 18.30
C ASP A 237 -7.05 13.76 18.08
N VAL A 238 -5.73 13.82 18.23
CA VAL A 238 -4.88 12.61 18.20
C VAL A 238 -5.29 11.68 19.33
N HIS A 239 -5.42 10.40 18.98
CA HIS A 239 -5.78 9.35 19.92
C HIS A 239 -4.88 9.38 21.18
N PRO A 240 -5.43 9.31 22.41
CA PRO A 240 -4.65 9.43 23.66
C PRO A 240 -3.47 8.47 23.76
N GLN A 241 -3.61 7.26 23.23
CA GLN A 241 -2.53 6.27 23.21
C GLN A 241 -1.33 6.74 22.35
N ILE A 242 -1.59 7.36 21.20
CA ILE A 242 -0.53 7.89 20.31
C ILE A 242 0.19 9.05 21.01
N LYS A 243 -0.56 9.96 21.67
CA LYS A 243 0.02 11.03 22.48
C LYS A 243 0.91 10.49 23.61
N SER A 244 0.46 9.43 24.28
CA SER A 244 1.22 8.78 25.34
C SER A 244 2.53 8.18 24.83
N VAL A 245 2.49 7.50 23.68
CA VAL A 245 3.70 6.92 23.06
C VAL A 245 4.65 8.04 22.61
N ALA A 246 4.16 9.09 21.98
CA ALA A 246 4.97 10.24 21.58
C ALA A 246 5.65 10.89 22.80
N ALA A 247 4.92 11.08 23.91
CA ALA A 247 5.47 11.61 25.15
C ALA A 247 6.57 10.71 25.74
N ALA A 248 6.39 9.39 25.70
CA ALA A 248 7.40 8.43 26.17
C ALA A 248 8.68 8.47 25.32
N ILE A 249 8.57 8.53 24.00
CA ILE A 249 9.71 8.65 23.06
C ILE A 249 10.44 9.98 23.32
N ARG A 250 9.68 11.09 23.45
CA ARG A 250 10.25 12.39 23.76
C ARG A 250 11.05 12.38 25.06
N ALA A 251 10.50 11.81 26.12
CA ALA A 251 11.18 11.71 27.40
C ALA A 251 12.48 10.88 27.31
N ALA A 252 12.45 9.77 26.57
CA ALA A 252 13.62 8.94 26.32
C ALA A 252 14.70 9.71 25.54
N ALA A 253 14.32 10.46 24.50
CA ALA A 253 15.22 11.28 23.70
C ALA A 253 15.86 12.41 24.52
N VAL A 254 15.10 13.10 25.37
CA VAL A 254 15.63 14.12 26.29
C VAL A 254 16.63 13.50 27.27
N LYS A 255 16.30 12.34 27.86
CA LYS A 255 17.21 11.62 28.78
C LYS A 255 18.51 11.19 28.08
N ALA A 256 18.47 10.92 26.79
CA ALA A 256 19.63 10.60 25.97
C ALA A 256 20.41 11.85 25.49
N GLY A 257 20.11 13.03 25.98
CA GLY A 257 20.83 14.28 25.70
C GLY A 257 20.27 15.12 24.55
N GLY A 258 19.09 14.76 24.03
CA GLY A 258 18.40 15.54 23.01
C GLY A 258 17.85 16.87 23.54
N LYS A 259 17.78 17.86 22.66
CA LYS A 259 17.29 19.22 22.97
C LYS A 259 16.07 19.54 22.13
N ALA A 260 15.08 20.19 22.75
CA ALA A 260 13.94 20.73 22.02
C ALA A 260 14.38 21.92 21.14
N PRO A 261 13.79 22.11 19.95
CA PRO A 261 14.02 23.31 19.16
C PRO A 261 13.73 24.57 19.98
N GLY A 262 14.72 25.47 20.12
CA GLY A 262 14.58 26.70 20.88
C GLY A 262 14.89 26.59 22.40
N GLY A 263 15.32 25.45 22.89
CA GLY A 263 15.83 25.32 24.26
C GLY A 263 17.28 25.80 24.34
N GLU A 264 17.47 27.00 24.88
CA GLU A 264 18.81 27.47 25.29
C GLU A 264 19.38 26.51 26.34
N ALA A 265 20.65 26.15 26.13
CA ALA A 265 21.40 25.42 27.15
C ALA A 265 21.48 26.33 28.42
N LYS A 266 20.88 25.85 29.51
CA LYS A 266 21.12 26.44 30.85
C LYS A 266 22.38 25.84 31.41
#